data_20582dc04bfa01260f419227f1ffa95f
#
_entry.id   20582dc04bfa01260f419227f1ffa95f
#
_cell.length_a   1.000
_cell.length_b   1.000
_cell.length_c   1.000
_cell.angle_alpha   90.00
_cell.angle_beta   90.00
_cell.angle_gamma   90.00
#
_symmetry.space_group_name_H-M   'P 1'
#
loop_
_entity.id
_entity.type
_entity.pdbx_description
1 polymer ?
#
loop_
_entity_poly.entity_id
_entity_poly.type
_entity_poly.pdbx_seq_one_letter_code
_entity_poly.pdbx_strand_id
1 'polypeptide(L)'
;TWQAYTARAWPTLVVVDPEGYIVAHLSGEGHVQGLTSLVRELVAEHEAKGTLHRGDGPYVPRPKAAGTYAFPGKAIELPAEFGPANLFGNRERTYLVADSARHRILQVAADLNTVINTYGGGNDPINHPVKGHVDGTGTEARFNEPAGLALVPENLREQLGYDVLVADTVNHRLRSLNLRTGEVRTLAGNGVQRVIDGDNAVTGDPNHIPAGVPATEIALSSPWDAVY
;
A
#
# COMPACT_ATOMS: atom_id res chain seq x y z
N THR A 1 8.20 10.03 21.61
CA THR A 1 7.49 11.03 21.09
C THR A 1 8.28 11.79 20.05
N TRP A 2 7.62 12.39 19.08
CA TRP A 2 8.21 12.99 17.87
C TRP A 2 9.34 13.97 18.16
N GLN A 3 9.13 14.86 19.13
CA GLN A 3 10.11 15.87 19.49
C GLN A 3 11.39 15.30 20.13
N ALA A 4 11.27 14.25 20.93
CA ALA A 4 12.41 13.62 21.59
C ALA A 4 13.39 12.96 20.60
N TYR A 5 12.86 12.46 19.48
CA TYR A 5 13.65 11.80 18.44
C TYR A 5 13.85 12.66 17.19
N THR A 6 13.53 13.95 17.26
CA THR A 6 13.67 14.93 16.15
C THR A 6 13.05 14.49 14.82
N ALA A 7 11.99 13.67 14.87
CA ALA A 7 11.31 13.19 13.67
C ALA A 7 10.62 14.35 12.95
N ARG A 8 11.00 14.61 11.69
CA ARG A 8 10.50 15.71 10.85
C ARG A 8 9.76 15.23 9.60
N ALA A 9 9.83 13.95 9.32
CA ALA A 9 9.24 13.35 8.13
C ALA A 9 8.65 11.97 8.47
N TRP A 10 7.80 11.46 7.61
CA TRP A 10 7.19 10.14 7.72
C TRP A 10 7.58 9.27 6.51
N PRO A 11 8.01 8.00 6.69
CA PRO A 11 8.43 7.40 7.95
C PRO A 11 9.77 7.95 8.44
N THR A 12 9.99 7.96 9.76
CA THR A 12 11.31 8.22 10.36
C THR A 12 11.72 6.99 11.15
N LEU A 13 12.93 6.51 10.89
CA LEU A 13 13.54 5.38 11.60
C LEU A 13 14.70 5.91 12.46
N VAL A 14 14.68 5.56 13.73
CA VAL A 14 15.74 5.91 14.67
C VAL A 14 16.33 4.62 15.22
N VAL A 15 17.62 4.44 15.08
CA VAL A 15 18.35 3.30 15.68
C VAL A 15 19.02 3.78 16.94
N VAL A 16 18.73 3.10 18.04
CA VAL A 16 19.34 3.35 19.35
C VAL A 16 20.15 2.12 19.71
N ASP A 17 21.40 2.34 20.11
CA ASP A 17 22.29 1.25 20.55
C ASP A 17 21.92 0.73 21.95
N PRO A 18 22.49 -0.39 22.41
CA PRO A 18 22.25 -0.93 23.76
C PRO A 18 22.66 -0.01 24.90
N GLU A 19 23.51 0.99 24.67
CA GLU A 19 23.93 1.97 25.65
C GLU A 19 23.03 3.22 25.68
N GLY A 20 22.01 3.27 24.79
CA GLY A 20 21.01 4.34 24.74
C GLY A 20 21.35 5.51 23.81
N TYR A 21 22.40 5.39 23.00
CA TYR A 21 22.77 6.43 22.04
C TYR A 21 22.06 6.27 20.71
N ILE A 22 21.64 7.39 20.11
CA ILE A 22 21.11 7.40 18.74
C ILE A 22 22.29 7.26 17.77
N VAL A 23 22.36 6.14 17.06
CA VAL A 23 23.43 5.83 16.09
C VAL A 23 23.03 6.02 14.64
N ALA A 24 21.73 6.07 14.36
CA ALA A 24 21.22 6.44 13.05
C ALA A 24 19.85 7.12 13.14
N HIS A 25 19.62 8.04 12.21
CA HIS A 25 18.36 8.75 12.02
C HIS A 25 18.08 8.83 10.52
N LEU A 26 17.06 8.11 10.05
CA LEU A 26 16.75 7.92 8.65
C LEU A 26 15.32 8.39 8.38
N SER A 27 15.14 9.12 7.30
CA SER A 27 13.81 9.59 6.86
C SER A 27 13.49 9.01 5.49
N GLY A 28 12.23 8.60 5.29
CA GLY A 28 11.77 7.96 4.06
C GLY A 28 11.92 6.44 4.07
N GLU A 29 11.67 5.85 2.91
CA GLU A 29 11.66 4.41 2.68
C GLU A 29 13.00 3.93 2.06
N GLY A 30 13.17 2.60 1.92
CA GLY A 30 14.30 2.02 1.17
C GLY A 30 15.56 1.71 1.98
N HIS A 31 15.53 1.91 3.30
CA HIS A 31 16.73 1.79 4.16
C HIS A 31 17.06 0.35 4.63
N VAL A 32 16.34 -0.68 4.17
CA VAL A 32 16.42 -2.05 4.71
C VAL A 32 17.84 -2.62 4.65
N GLN A 33 18.55 -2.45 3.55
CA GLN A 33 19.92 -3.00 3.41
C GLN A 33 20.91 -2.30 4.36
N GLY A 34 20.88 -0.96 4.38
CA GLY A 34 21.74 -0.17 5.27
C GLY A 34 21.47 -0.46 6.74
N LEU A 35 20.20 -0.54 7.12
CA LEU A 35 19.81 -0.91 8.49
C LEU A 35 20.25 -2.32 8.87
N THR A 36 20.13 -3.29 7.96
CA THR A 36 20.56 -4.66 8.21
C THR A 36 22.06 -4.73 8.48
N SER A 37 22.87 -3.99 7.71
CA SER A 37 24.32 -3.92 7.92
C SER A 37 24.67 -3.25 9.24
N LEU A 38 24.07 -2.07 9.51
CA LEU A 38 24.27 -1.34 10.76
C LEU A 38 23.91 -2.17 12.00
N VAL A 39 22.76 -2.86 11.98
CA VAL A 39 22.34 -3.71 13.11
C VAL A 39 23.32 -4.87 13.31
N ARG A 40 23.86 -5.48 12.25
CA ARG A 40 24.86 -6.54 12.38
C ARG A 40 26.17 -6.02 13.01
N GLU A 41 26.62 -4.84 12.60
CA GLU A 41 27.81 -4.18 13.15
C GLU A 41 27.61 -3.86 14.63
N LEU A 42 26.47 -3.25 15.01
CA LEU A 42 26.14 -2.94 16.40
C LEU A 42 26.05 -4.19 17.27
N VAL A 43 25.43 -5.27 16.78
CA VAL A 43 25.37 -6.54 17.50
C VAL A 43 26.77 -7.07 17.76
N ALA A 44 27.66 -7.10 16.78
CA ALA A 44 29.03 -7.59 16.94
C ALA A 44 29.84 -6.70 17.90
N GLU A 45 29.71 -5.39 17.79
CA GLU A 45 30.40 -4.42 18.68
C GLU A 45 29.96 -4.56 20.14
N HIS A 46 28.64 -4.56 20.40
CA HIS A 46 28.09 -4.60 21.75
C HIS A 46 28.18 -5.99 22.38
N GLU A 47 28.24 -7.05 21.56
CA GLU A 47 28.59 -8.39 22.07
C GLU A 47 30.04 -8.44 22.55
N ALA A 48 30.98 -7.86 21.81
CA ALA A 48 32.38 -7.75 22.21
C ALA A 48 32.57 -6.86 23.45
N LYS A 49 31.78 -5.80 23.60
CA LYS A 49 31.77 -4.92 24.79
C LYS A 49 31.05 -5.53 26.00
N GLY A 50 30.25 -6.58 25.81
CA GLY A 50 29.41 -7.16 26.87
C GLY A 50 28.21 -6.28 27.25
N THR A 51 27.82 -5.35 26.40
CA THR A 51 26.68 -4.43 26.61
C THR A 51 25.43 -4.87 25.86
N LEU A 52 25.50 -5.95 25.04
CA LEU A 52 24.35 -6.47 24.32
C LEU A 52 23.43 -7.30 25.22
N HIS A 53 22.21 -6.85 25.39
CA HIS A 53 21.15 -7.59 26.09
C HIS A 53 20.18 -8.23 25.07
N ARG A 54 20.22 -9.56 24.97
CA ARG A 54 19.36 -10.30 24.00
C ARG A 54 17.96 -10.56 24.53
N GLY A 55 17.63 -10.11 25.75
CA GLY A 55 16.35 -10.43 26.39
C GLY A 55 16.27 -11.91 26.80
N ASP A 56 15.11 -12.31 27.32
CA ASP A 56 14.88 -13.66 27.89
C ASP A 56 14.54 -14.72 26.84
N GLY A 57 14.71 -14.44 25.58
CA GLY A 57 14.43 -15.38 24.49
C GLY A 57 14.28 -14.71 23.12
N PRO A 58 14.07 -15.50 22.06
CA PRO A 58 13.84 -14.95 20.75
C PRO A 58 12.54 -14.14 20.73
N TYR A 59 12.52 -13.02 20.00
CA TYR A 59 11.32 -12.24 19.78
C TYR A 59 10.24 -13.13 19.15
N VAL A 60 9.16 -13.34 19.88
CA VAL A 60 7.97 -14.01 19.36
C VAL A 60 6.98 -12.92 18.93
N PRO A 61 6.71 -12.75 17.61
CA PRO A 61 5.72 -11.81 17.15
C PRO A 61 4.37 -12.10 17.81
N ARG A 62 3.67 -11.07 18.27
CA ARG A 62 2.28 -11.26 18.72
C ARG A 62 1.47 -11.89 17.59
N PRO A 63 0.58 -12.86 17.90
CA PRO A 63 -0.33 -13.40 16.90
C PRO A 63 -1.05 -12.23 16.21
N LYS A 64 -1.08 -12.25 14.88
CA LYS A 64 -1.88 -11.26 14.13
C LYS A 64 -3.32 -11.40 14.58
N ALA A 65 -3.94 -10.29 14.98
CA ALA A 65 -5.35 -10.27 15.33
C ALA A 65 -6.18 -10.84 14.17
N ALA A 66 -7.04 -11.80 14.47
CA ALA A 66 -8.01 -12.32 13.52
C ALA A 66 -9.08 -11.23 13.32
N GLY A 67 -8.93 -10.41 12.30
CA GLY A 67 -9.90 -9.39 11.92
C GLY A 67 -10.16 -9.43 10.42
N THR A 68 -11.26 -8.82 9.98
CA THR A 68 -11.59 -8.71 8.56
C THR A 68 -10.52 -7.92 7.81
N TYR A 69 -9.92 -6.93 8.46
CA TYR A 69 -8.92 -6.03 7.88
C TYR A 69 -7.55 -6.15 8.55
N ALA A 70 -6.51 -5.79 7.79
CA ALA A 70 -5.17 -5.58 8.31
C ALA A 70 -4.60 -4.27 7.75
N PHE A 71 -4.41 -3.27 8.61
CA PHE A 71 -3.98 -1.92 8.25
C PHE A 71 -4.79 -1.34 7.09
N PRO A 72 -6.13 -1.17 7.26
CA PRO A 72 -6.94 -0.60 6.19
C PRO A 72 -6.49 0.83 5.89
N GLY A 73 -6.36 1.12 4.62
CA GLY A 73 -6.11 2.45 4.08
C GLY A 73 -7.42 3.24 3.94
N LYS A 74 -7.68 3.75 2.75
CA LYS A 74 -8.90 4.51 2.48
C LYS A 74 -10.13 3.60 2.38
N ALA A 75 -11.27 4.09 2.86
CA ALA A 75 -12.59 3.53 2.62
C ALA A 75 -13.47 4.57 1.91
N ILE A 76 -14.25 4.13 0.92
CA ILE A 76 -15.20 4.98 0.21
C ILE A 76 -16.58 4.30 0.18
N GLU A 77 -17.65 5.09 0.30
CA GLU A 77 -19.01 4.61 0.07
C GLU A 77 -19.24 4.45 -1.42
N LEU A 78 -19.86 3.35 -1.81
CA LEU A 78 -20.21 3.10 -3.20
C LEU A 78 -21.64 3.54 -3.50
N PRO A 79 -21.91 4.06 -4.72
CA PRO A 79 -23.27 4.26 -5.21
C PRO A 79 -24.11 2.98 -5.10
N ALA A 80 -25.40 3.16 -4.81
CA ALA A 80 -26.32 2.05 -4.58
C ALA A 80 -26.34 1.01 -5.72
N GLU A 81 -26.05 1.43 -6.95
CA GLU A 81 -26.00 0.55 -8.13
C GLU A 81 -25.00 -0.59 -8.01
N PHE A 82 -23.96 -0.44 -7.19
CA PHE A 82 -22.95 -1.47 -6.93
C PHE A 82 -23.28 -2.38 -5.75
N GLY A 83 -24.31 -2.06 -4.97
CA GLY A 83 -24.76 -2.90 -3.87
C GLY A 83 -25.66 -4.07 -4.33
N PRO A 84 -25.70 -5.16 -3.57
CA PRO A 84 -26.63 -6.26 -3.82
C PRO A 84 -28.09 -5.80 -3.69
N ALA A 85 -28.98 -6.36 -4.48
CA ALA A 85 -30.40 -6.15 -4.32
C ALA A 85 -30.93 -7.04 -3.18
N ASN A 86 -31.73 -6.46 -2.30
CA ASN A 86 -32.49 -7.22 -1.31
C ASN A 86 -33.75 -7.84 -1.93
N LEU A 87 -34.51 -8.60 -1.12
CA LEU A 87 -35.75 -9.27 -1.57
C LEU A 87 -36.84 -8.33 -2.13
N PHE A 88 -36.78 -7.05 -1.83
CA PHE A 88 -37.70 -6.03 -2.31
C PHE A 88 -37.15 -5.24 -3.51
N GLY A 89 -36.01 -5.64 -4.05
CA GLY A 89 -35.34 -4.95 -5.17
C GLY A 89 -34.58 -3.68 -4.79
N ASN A 90 -34.54 -3.30 -3.52
CA ASN A 90 -33.75 -2.17 -3.07
C ASN A 90 -32.26 -2.55 -3.01
N ARG A 91 -31.39 -1.64 -3.43
CA ARG A 91 -29.95 -1.83 -3.36
C ARG A 91 -29.44 -1.49 -1.95
N GLU A 92 -28.58 -2.35 -1.44
CA GLU A 92 -27.96 -2.14 -0.11
C GLU A 92 -26.73 -1.23 -0.23
N ARG A 93 -26.52 -0.44 0.82
CA ARG A 93 -25.31 0.39 0.93
C ARG A 93 -24.08 -0.51 1.08
N THR A 94 -23.03 -0.20 0.33
CA THR A 94 -21.77 -0.92 0.39
C THR A 94 -20.59 0.05 0.41
N TYR A 95 -19.45 -0.43 0.89
CA TYR A 95 -18.21 0.32 0.96
C TYR A 95 -17.10 -0.43 0.25
N LEU A 96 -16.16 0.31 -0.31
CA LEU A 96 -14.92 -0.24 -0.82
C LEU A 96 -13.80 0.14 0.15
N VAL A 97 -13.00 -0.84 0.56
CA VAL A 97 -11.94 -0.66 1.56
C VAL A 97 -10.62 -1.20 1.01
N ALA A 98 -9.59 -0.38 1.03
CA ALA A 98 -8.22 -0.82 0.77
C ALA A 98 -7.68 -1.56 2.01
N ASP A 99 -7.59 -2.89 1.94
CA ASP A 99 -7.04 -3.75 3.00
C ASP A 99 -5.54 -3.93 2.75
N SER A 100 -4.77 -2.86 3.05
CA SER A 100 -3.40 -2.62 2.56
C SER A 100 -2.44 -3.75 2.92
N ALA A 101 -2.35 -4.17 4.17
CA ALA A 101 -1.41 -5.22 4.57
C ALA A 101 -1.82 -6.63 4.10
N ARG A 102 -3.02 -6.79 3.53
CA ARG A 102 -3.44 -8.02 2.85
C ARG A 102 -3.44 -7.89 1.33
N HIS A 103 -2.89 -6.81 0.81
CA HIS A 103 -2.66 -6.58 -0.62
C HIS A 103 -3.92 -6.74 -1.47
N ARG A 104 -5.08 -6.25 -0.96
CA ARG A 104 -6.39 -6.42 -1.59
C ARG A 104 -7.31 -5.24 -1.38
N ILE A 105 -8.35 -5.18 -2.21
CA ILE A 105 -9.48 -4.29 -2.04
C ILE A 105 -10.70 -5.13 -1.71
N LEU A 106 -11.49 -4.72 -0.72
CA LEU A 106 -12.71 -5.41 -0.31
C LEU A 106 -13.92 -4.54 -0.59
N GLN A 107 -14.95 -5.10 -1.21
CA GLN A 107 -16.28 -4.54 -1.15
C GLN A 107 -17.03 -5.19 0.02
N VAL A 108 -17.56 -4.38 0.91
CA VAL A 108 -18.18 -4.83 2.15
C VAL A 108 -19.57 -4.22 2.32
N ALA A 109 -20.43 -4.91 3.06
CA ALA A 109 -21.75 -4.44 3.41
C ALA A 109 -21.70 -3.24 4.40
N ALA A 110 -22.86 -2.68 4.69
CA ALA A 110 -22.99 -1.53 5.62
C ALA A 110 -22.50 -1.80 7.04
N ASP A 111 -22.40 -3.06 7.44
CA ASP A 111 -21.86 -3.48 8.73
C ASP A 111 -20.32 -3.40 8.79
N LEU A 112 -19.68 -3.06 7.67
CA LEU A 112 -18.22 -3.00 7.48
C LEU A 112 -17.50 -4.31 7.85
N ASN A 113 -18.20 -5.42 7.89
CA ASN A 113 -17.64 -6.72 8.27
C ASN A 113 -17.96 -7.83 7.27
N THR A 114 -19.16 -7.81 6.69
CA THR A 114 -19.58 -8.78 5.68
C THR A 114 -18.93 -8.47 4.34
N VAL A 115 -18.01 -9.34 3.90
CA VAL A 115 -17.34 -9.21 2.60
C VAL A 115 -18.26 -9.68 1.48
N ILE A 116 -18.47 -8.81 0.49
CA ILE A 116 -19.27 -9.08 -0.71
C ILE A 116 -18.38 -9.51 -1.87
N ASN A 117 -17.35 -8.70 -2.16
CA ASN A 117 -16.37 -8.99 -3.21
C ASN A 117 -14.94 -8.74 -2.72
N THR A 118 -14.00 -9.48 -3.32
CA THR A 118 -12.56 -9.34 -3.07
C THR A 118 -11.84 -9.15 -4.40
N TYR A 119 -10.98 -8.14 -4.45
CA TYR A 119 -10.11 -7.84 -5.59
C TYR A 119 -8.65 -7.85 -5.11
N GLY A 120 -7.82 -8.69 -5.71
CA GLY A 120 -6.45 -8.91 -5.26
C GLY A 120 -6.31 -9.91 -4.11
N GLY A 121 -5.13 -9.95 -3.47
CA GLY A 121 -4.82 -10.84 -2.35
C GLY A 121 -4.56 -12.29 -2.71
N GLY A 122 -5.03 -12.76 -3.87
CA GLY A 122 -4.85 -14.12 -4.36
C GLY A 122 -5.55 -15.22 -3.57
N ASN A 123 -5.52 -16.40 -4.14
CA ASN A 123 -5.97 -17.64 -3.50
C ASN A 123 -4.75 -18.42 -3.02
N ASP A 124 -4.12 -17.98 -1.93
CA ASP A 124 -3.11 -18.82 -1.28
C ASP A 124 -3.84 -19.82 -0.35
N PRO A 125 -3.65 -21.12 -0.52
CA PRO A 125 -4.25 -22.15 0.33
C PRO A 125 -3.82 -22.07 1.81
N ILE A 126 -2.80 -21.25 2.13
CA ILE A 126 -2.25 -21.08 3.49
C ILE A 126 -2.66 -19.73 4.12
N ASN A 127 -3.66 -19.01 3.56
CA ASN A 127 -4.10 -17.71 4.05
C ASN A 127 -3.01 -16.60 4.08
N HIS A 128 -1.97 -16.71 3.29
CA HIS A 128 -1.00 -15.63 3.13
C HIS A 128 -1.45 -14.72 1.98
N PRO A 129 -1.64 -13.42 2.25
CA PRO A 129 -1.98 -12.48 1.17
C PRO A 129 -0.84 -12.42 0.17
N VAL A 130 -1.17 -12.64 -1.10
CA VAL A 130 -0.19 -12.66 -2.19
C VAL A 130 -0.07 -11.26 -2.77
N LYS A 131 1.06 -10.60 -2.52
CA LYS A 131 1.40 -9.32 -3.13
C LYS A 131 1.93 -9.48 -4.56
N GLY A 132 1.82 -8.44 -5.35
CA GLY A 132 2.34 -8.38 -6.72
C GLY A 132 1.77 -7.21 -7.50
N HIS A 133 1.95 -7.23 -8.82
CA HIS A 133 1.48 -6.16 -9.72
C HIS A 133 0.84 -6.75 -11.00
N VAL A 134 0.03 -7.80 -10.83
CA VAL A 134 -0.64 -8.49 -11.94
C VAL A 134 -1.99 -7.84 -12.21
N ASP A 135 -2.25 -7.51 -13.49
CA ASP A 135 -3.58 -7.18 -13.97
C ASP A 135 -4.42 -8.46 -14.07
N GLY A 136 -5.72 -8.38 -13.84
CA GLY A 136 -6.58 -9.56 -13.85
C GLY A 136 -7.95 -9.28 -13.27
N THR A 137 -8.74 -10.32 -13.04
CA THR A 137 -10.11 -10.22 -12.57
C THR A 137 -10.25 -10.76 -11.14
N GLY A 138 -10.89 -10.01 -10.28
CA GLY A 138 -11.14 -10.41 -8.89
C GLY A 138 -9.86 -10.78 -8.16
N THR A 139 -9.80 -11.99 -7.62
CA THR A 139 -8.64 -12.48 -6.85
C THR A 139 -7.44 -12.91 -7.71
N GLU A 140 -7.53 -12.86 -9.03
CA GLU A 140 -6.38 -13.09 -9.92
C GLU A 140 -5.47 -11.86 -10.00
N ALA A 141 -6.04 -10.66 -9.84
CA ALA A 141 -5.26 -9.44 -9.74
C ALA A 141 -4.31 -9.48 -8.54
N ARG A 142 -3.24 -8.67 -8.59
CA ARG A 142 -2.30 -8.51 -7.49
C ARG A 142 -2.03 -7.04 -7.26
N PHE A 143 -2.05 -6.67 -5.98
CA PHE A 143 -1.64 -5.36 -5.47
C PHE A 143 -0.45 -5.51 -4.51
N ASN A 144 0.14 -4.40 -4.12
CA ASN A 144 1.15 -4.35 -3.07
C ASN A 144 0.90 -3.12 -2.19
N GLU A 145 0.26 -3.35 -1.04
CA GLU A 145 -0.14 -2.33 -0.08
C GLU A 145 -0.96 -1.19 -0.73
N PRO A 146 -2.09 -1.51 -1.38
CA PRO A 146 -2.96 -0.47 -1.93
C PRO A 146 -3.49 0.40 -0.80
N ALA A 147 -3.41 1.74 -0.94
CA ALA A 147 -3.79 2.66 0.13
C ALA A 147 -4.97 3.55 -0.24
N GLY A 148 -4.90 4.24 -1.37
CA GLY A 148 -5.90 5.22 -1.80
C GLY A 148 -6.94 4.67 -2.77
N LEU A 149 -8.14 5.21 -2.69
CA LEU A 149 -9.27 4.88 -3.56
C LEU A 149 -9.97 6.17 -4.00
N ALA A 150 -10.31 6.29 -5.29
CA ALA A 150 -11.12 7.38 -5.79
C ALA A 150 -12.21 6.86 -6.72
N LEU A 151 -13.46 7.22 -6.43
CA LEU A 151 -14.59 6.88 -7.29
C LEU A 151 -14.58 7.77 -8.54
N VAL A 152 -14.71 7.17 -9.69
CA VAL A 152 -14.86 7.88 -10.96
C VAL A 152 -16.26 8.52 -11.02
N PRO A 153 -16.39 9.80 -11.44
CA PRO A 153 -17.68 10.43 -11.67
C PRO A 153 -18.56 9.59 -12.60
N GLU A 154 -19.85 9.48 -12.29
CA GLU A 154 -20.80 8.61 -12.98
C GLU A 154 -20.80 8.84 -14.50
N ASN A 155 -20.79 10.10 -14.92
CA ASN A 155 -20.81 10.50 -16.33
C ASN A 155 -19.55 10.10 -17.12
N LEU A 156 -18.49 9.65 -16.47
CA LEU A 156 -17.23 9.26 -17.11
C LEU A 156 -16.99 7.75 -17.09
N ARG A 157 -17.69 7.00 -16.24
CA ARG A 157 -17.45 5.56 -16.04
C ARG A 157 -17.62 4.74 -17.32
N GLU A 158 -18.69 5.02 -18.10
CA GLU A 158 -18.95 4.31 -19.34
C GLU A 158 -17.83 4.58 -20.37
N GLN A 159 -17.42 5.83 -20.53
CA GLN A 159 -16.34 6.21 -21.46
C GLN A 159 -14.99 5.61 -21.06
N LEU A 160 -14.68 5.59 -19.77
CA LEU A 160 -13.40 5.14 -19.25
C LEU A 160 -13.34 3.62 -19.09
N GLY A 161 -14.49 2.95 -18.91
CA GLY A 161 -14.60 1.51 -18.76
C GLY A 161 -14.21 0.99 -17.36
N TYR A 162 -14.11 1.88 -16.37
CA TYR A 162 -13.82 1.51 -14.97
C TYR A 162 -14.50 2.48 -13.99
N ASP A 163 -14.64 2.05 -12.74
CA ASP A 163 -15.43 2.74 -11.72
C ASP A 163 -14.55 3.37 -10.63
N VAL A 164 -13.36 2.83 -10.39
CA VAL A 164 -12.49 3.24 -9.28
C VAL A 164 -11.04 3.34 -9.72
N LEU A 165 -10.36 4.39 -9.24
CA LEU A 165 -8.89 4.49 -9.23
C LEU A 165 -8.36 3.92 -7.92
N VAL A 166 -7.29 3.14 -7.99
CA VAL A 166 -6.59 2.56 -6.85
C VAL A 166 -5.14 3.02 -6.85
N ALA A 167 -4.71 3.63 -5.77
CA ALA A 167 -3.31 3.91 -5.52
C ALA A 167 -2.63 2.63 -5.01
N ASP A 168 -1.91 1.95 -5.88
CA ASP A 168 -1.15 0.72 -5.61
C ASP A 168 0.25 1.09 -5.14
N THR A 169 0.33 1.51 -3.87
CA THR A 169 1.36 2.35 -3.28
C THR A 169 2.77 1.79 -3.44
N VAL A 170 3.00 0.56 -2.96
CA VAL A 170 4.34 -0.06 -2.98
C VAL A 170 4.70 -0.59 -4.38
N ASN A 171 3.73 -0.72 -5.26
CA ASN A 171 3.98 -0.99 -6.69
C ASN A 171 4.27 0.27 -7.49
N HIS A 172 4.19 1.47 -6.90
CA HIS A 172 4.39 2.75 -7.60
C HIS A 172 3.51 2.87 -8.86
N ARG A 173 2.21 2.48 -8.72
CA ARG A 173 1.25 2.43 -9.82
C ARG A 173 -0.10 3.02 -9.44
N LEU A 174 -0.80 3.52 -10.47
CA LEU A 174 -2.25 3.73 -10.40
C LEU A 174 -2.92 2.61 -11.18
N ARG A 175 -3.95 2.02 -10.57
CA ARG A 175 -4.72 0.93 -11.15
C ARG A 175 -6.18 1.35 -11.30
N SER A 176 -6.83 0.84 -12.33
CA SER A 176 -8.29 0.91 -12.47
C SER A 176 -8.93 -0.34 -11.87
N LEU A 177 -10.15 -0.19 -11.37
CA LEU A 177 -11.01 -1.30 -10.98
C LEU A 177 -12.40 -1.06 -11.58
N ASN A 178 -12.89 -2.03 -12.34
CA ASN A 178 -14.27 -2.11 -12.78
C ASN A 178 -15.05 -2.97 -11.78
N LEU A 179 -16.01 -2.37 -11.08
CA LEU A 179 -16.77 -3.04 -10.02
C LEU A 179 -17.77 -4.08 -10.54
N ARG A 180 -18.17 -3.99 -11.82
CA ARG A 180 -19.13 -4.93 -12.42
C ARG A 180 -18.45 -6.20 -12.91
N THR A 181 -17.28 -6.06 -13.51
CA THR A 181 -16.51 -7.19 -14.06
C THR A 181 -15.46 -7.73 -13.09
N GLY A 182 -15.07 -6.93 -12.11
CA GLY A 182 -13.95 -7.22 -11.23
C GLY A 182 -12.59 -7.00 -11.88
N GLU A 183 -12.53 -6.44 -13.07
CA GLU A 183 -11.29 -6.25 -13.83
C GLU A 183 -10.43 -5.16 -13.20
N VAL A 184 -9.15 -5.47 -13.04
CA VAL A 184 -8.11 -4.55 -12.57
C VAL A 184 -7.06 -4.39 -13.67
N ARG A 185 -6.74 -3.15 -14.03
CA ARG A 185 -5.69 -2.82 -15.03
C ARG A 185 -4.75 -1.75 -14.51
N THR A 186 -3.52 -1.77 -14.98
CA THR A 186 -2.55 -0.70 -14.75
C THR A 186 -2.85 0.50 -15.66
N LEU A 187 -3.02 1.68 -15.07
CA LEU A 187 -3.26 2.93 -15.79
C LEU A 187 -1.99 3.78 -15.91
N ALA A 188 -1.20 3.83 -14.85
CA ALA A 188 0.03 4.63 -14.81
C ALA A 188 1.04 4.00 -13.87
N GLY A 189 2.32 4.35 -14.05
CA GLY A 189 3.43 3.85 -13.27
C GLY A 189 4.08 2.61 -13.88
N ASN A 190 5.41 2.64 -14.00
CA ASN A 190 6.21 1.52 -14.52
C ASN A 190 6.68 0.57 -13.42
N GLY A 191 6.37 0.86 -12.15
CA GLY A 191 6.78 0.06 -10.99
C GLY A 191 8.14 0.45 -10.41
N VAL A 192 8.79 1.46 -10.97
CA VAL A 192 10.01 2.04 -10.42
C VAL A 192 9.65 3.23 -9.55
N GLN A 193 10.18 3.28 -8.34
CA GLN A 193 10.01 4.44 -7.47
C GLN A 193 10.77 5.64 -8.05
N ARG A 194 10.06 6.73 -8.29
CA ARG A 194 10.70 7.98 -8.65
C ARG A 194 11.32 8.61 -7.39
N VAL A 195 12.62 8.58 -7.30
CA VAL A 195 13.37 9.28 -6.27
C VAL A 195 13.65 10.69 -6.79
N ILE A 196 13.27 11.71 -6.00
CA ILE A 196 13.42 13.12 -6.40
C ILE A 196 14.89 13.57 -6.32
N ASP A 197 15.76 12.78 -5.66
CA ASP A 197 17.14 13.14 -5.42
C ASP A 197 18.08 12.69 -6.55
N GLY A 198 18.69 13.64 -7.22
CA GLY A 198 19.95 13.56 -7.95
C GLY A 198 19.85 12.96 -9.34
N ASP A 199 20.24 11.73 -9.51
CA ASP A 199 20.66 11.17 -10.81
C ASP A 199 19.55 10.89 -11.84
N ASN A 200 18.27 11.07 -11.47
CA ASN A 200 17.14 10.99 -12.40
C ASN A 200 16.73 12.34 -12.99
N ALA A 201 17.55 13.34 -12.83
CA ALA A 201 17.37 14.66 -13.45
C ALA A 201 17.64 14.63 -14.97
N VAL A 202 17.01 13.72 -15.70
CA VAL A 202 17.00 13.76 -17.17
C VAL A 202 16.35 15.04 -17.68
N THR A 203 15.64 15.77 -16.83
CA THR A 203 14.96 17.01 -17.19
C THR A 203 15.20 18.20 -16.24
N GLY A 204 15.88 18.03 -15.12
CA GLY A 204 16.10 19.13 -14.15
C GLY A 204 14.84 19.63 -13.41
N ASP A 205 13.64 19.23 -13.83
CA ASP A 205 12.37 19.56 -13.20
C ASP A 205 11.72 18.29 -12.64
N PRO A 206 11.59 18.17 -11.30
CA PRO A 206 10.97 17.01 -10.67
C PRO A 206 9.48 16.84 -11.03
N ASN A 207 8.84 17.89 -11.56
CA ASN A 207 7.45 17.88 -11.97
C ASN A 207 7.27 17.70 -13.49
N HIS A 208 8.37 17.69 -14.25
CA HIS A 208 8.28 17.54 -15.70
C HIS A 208 7.97 16.11 -16.09
N ILE A 209 6.79 15.89 -16.65
CA ILE A 209 6.41 14.65 -17.34
C ILE A 209 6.60 14.91 -18.83
N PRO A 210 7.50 14.19 -19.52
CA PRO A 210 7.69 14.36 -20.97
C PRO A 210 6.37 14.16 -21.71
N ALA A 211 6.03 15.09 -22.60
CA ALA A 211 4.85 14.96 -23.43
C ALA A 211 4.96 13.75 -24.36
N GLY A 212 3.88 12.99 -24.53
CA GLY A 212 3.78 11.85 -25.45
C GLY A 212 4.36 10.53 -24.91
N VAL A 213 4.84 10.48 -23.67
CA VAL A 213 5.22 9.22 -23.02
C VAL A 213 3.99 8.54 -22.46
N PRO A 214 3.75 7.24 -22.73
CA PRO A 214 2.66 6.50 -22.12
C PRO A 214 2.72 6.55 -20.59
N ALA A 215 1.60 6.76 -19.92
CA ALA A 215 1.56 6.89 -18.47
C ALA A 215 2.10 5.63 -17.74
N THR A 216 2.02 4.46 -18.38
CA THR A 216 2.56 3.18 -17.87
C THR A 216 4.07 3.07 -17.96
N GLU A 217 4.75 3.98 -18.66
CA GLU A 217 6.21 4.03 -18.77
C GLU A 217 6.83 5.05 -17.82
N ILE A 218 6.01 5.85 -17.13
CA ILE A 218 6.46 6.89 -16.21
C ILE A 218 6.66 6.29 -14.81
N ALA A 219 7.77 6.61 -14.16
CA ALA A 219 7.98 6.26 -12.75
C ALA A 219 7.12 7.14 -11.84
N LEU A 220 6.42 6.54 -10.91
CA LEU A 220 5.65 7.21 -9.86
C LEU A 220 6.34 7.07 -8.49
N SER A 221 6.08 8.01 -7.59
CA SER A 221 6.64 8.00 -6.24
C SER A 221 5.55 7.60 -5.25
N SER A 222 5.45 6.30 -4.95
CA SER A 222 4.55 5.72 -3.94
C SER A 222 3.22 6.48 -3.79
N PRO A 223 2.29 6.39 -4.76
CA PRO A 223 1.02 7.11 -4.67
C PRO A 223 0.24 6.62 -3.44
N TRP A 224 -0.09 7.53 -2.52
CA TRP A 224 -0.82 7.20 -1.29
C TRP A 224 -2.32 7.40 -1.44
N ASP A 225 -2.73 8.33 -2.29
CA ASP A 225 -4.14 8.60 -2.56
C ASP A 225 -4.34 9.05 -4.00
N ALA A 226 -5.59 9.04 -4.44
CA ALA A 226 -6.05 9.57 -5.70
C ALA A 226 -7.36 10.32 -5.48
N VAL A 227 -7.57 11.34 -6.31
CA VAL A 227 -8.84 12.07 -6.44
C VAL A 227 -9.17 12.19 -7.92
N TYR A 228 -10.47 12.33 -8.23
CA TYR A 228 -10.94 12.49 -9.59
C TYR A 228 -11.46 13.91 -9.79
#